data_0a0c83c5af5e87194f77fc7a90e87aa2
#
_entry.id   0a0c83c5af5e87194f77fc7a90e87aa2
#
_cell.length_a   1.000
_cell.length_b   1.000
_cell.length_c   1.000
_cell.angle_alpha   90.00
_cell.angle_beta   90.00
_cell.angle_gamma   90.00
#
_symmetry.space_group_name_H-M   'P 1'
#
loop_
_entity.id
_entity.type
_entity.pdbx_description
1 polymer ?
#
loop_
_entity_poly.entity_id
_entity_poly.type
_entity_poly.pdbx_seq_one_letter_code
_entity_poly.pdbx_strand_id
1 'polypeptide(L)'
;MNTDRREASLEEIRSRIDEIDCRMRTLFEQRMLLADQVAQVKARTEDAIFKPDREASIIQKRSEGVDKKILKEYQAFLRRNMEVSRKYQYGRTLELRDCFPYPYKEEELPQGKYALLREELYAFDLCSKDDVLTAADYDEIVRFLKEGRCRYGAGIADEVGKGVSDALHRTLTDNDLYINKCRVVNDRFGKHKMVVFSDTLYVQEDHNRIRIVFTAPNRSGALGSILSMIADYGVNLTEIHSFPYQDGKAWNYRFFTELELNLGEKEARALIFQLSQETQSLQLLGSYHCEGDF
;
A
#
# COMPACT_ATOMS: atom_id res chain seq x y z
N MET A 1 -33.04 -28.83 47.81
CA MET A 1 -33.34 -29.01 46.40
C MET A 1 -32.08 -28.60 45.63
N ASN A 2 -31.28 -29.61 45.26
CA ASN A 2 -30.04 -29.43 44.49
C ASN A 2 -30.44 -29.31 43.02
N THR A 3 -30.50 -28.11 42.49
CA THR A 3 -30.65 -27.90 41.04
C THR A 3 -29.34 -28.28 40.41
N ASP A 4 -29.29 -29.49 39.91
CA ASP A 4 -28.24 -30.03 39.04
C ASP A 4 -28.13 -29.13 37.81
N ARG A 5 -27.23 -28.13 37.87
CA ARG A 5 -26.79 -27.37 36.68
C ARG A 5 -25.94 -28.30 35.88
N ARG A 6 -26.56 -29.09 34.99
CA ARG A 6 -25.84 -29.84 33.97
C ARG A 6 -24.98 -28.85 33.21
N GLU A 7 -23.66 -28.94 33.37
CA GLU A 7 -22.72 -28.12 32.55
C GLU A 7 -22.98 -28.47 31.10
N ALA A 8 -23.20 -27.43 30.27
CA ALA A 8 -23.42 -27.59 28.84
C ALA A 8 -22.18 -28.24 28.21
N SER A 9 -22.38 -29.23 27.36
CA SER A 9 -21.30 -29.86 26.61
C SER A 9 -20.65 -28.86 25.64
N LEU A 10 -19.38 -29.10 25.26
CA LEU A 10 -18.69 -28.27 24.30
C LEU A 10 -19.45 -28.18 22.96
N GLU A 11 -20.11 -29.27 22.54
CA GLU A 11 -20.94 -29.33 21.33
C GLU A 11 -22.17 -28.44 21.42
N GLU A 12 -22.86 -28.45 22.56
CA GLU A 12 -24.01 -27.56 22.79
C GLU A 12 -23.59 -26.09 22.81
N ILE A 13 -22.41 -25.76 23.36
CA ILE A 13 -21.87 -24.40 23.34
C ILE A 13 -21.55 -23.98 21.92
N ARG A 14 -20.87 -24.82 21.12
CA ARG A 14 -20.56 -24.55 19.72
C ARG A 14 -21.81 -24.32 18.88
N SER A 15 -22.83 -25.18 19.01
CA SER A 15 -24.08 -25.00 18.29
C SER A 15 -24.74 -23.65 18.59
N ARG A 16 -24.69 -23.18 19.85
CA ARG A 16 -25.19 -21.84 20.21
C ARG A 16 -24.35 -20.70 19.65
N ILE A 17 -23.03 -20.89 19.51
CA ILE A 17 -22.14 -19.94 18.81
C ILE A 17 -22.53 -19.86 17.34
N ASP A 18 -22.72 -21.00 16.66
CA ASP A 18 -23.13 -21.07 15.25
C ASP A 18 -24.44 -20.33 14.98
N GLU A 19 -25.42 -20.45 15.89
CA GLU A 19 -26.69 -19.70 15.82
C GLU A 19 -26.46 -18.18 15.90
N ILE A 20 -25.56 -17.73 16.79
CA ILE A 20 -25.22 -16.32 16.94
C ILE A 20 -24.51 -15.84 15.66
N ASP A 21 -23.57 -16.62 15.12
CA ASP A 21 -22.81 -16.28 13.91
C ASP A 21 -23.73 -16.15 12.70
N CYS A 22 -24.74 -17.00 12.55
CA CYS A 22 -25.78 -16.86 11.52
C CYS A 22 -26.54 -15.53 11.63
N ARG A 23 -26.88 -15.11 12.86
CA ARG A 23 -27.53 -13.80 13.07
C ARG A 23 -26.57 -12.64 12.80
N MET A 24 -25.31 -12.77 13.21
CA MET A 24 -24.27 -11.77 12.93
C MET A 24 -24.07 -11.60 11.42
N ARG A 25 -24.04 -12.70 10.62
CA ARG A 25 -23.99 -12.63 9.17
C ARG A 25 -25.12 -11.79 8.59
N THR A 26 -26.36 -12.07 9.00
CA THR A 26 -27.54 -11.32 8.50
C THR A 26 -27.43 -9.82 8.82
N LEU A 27 -27.00 -9.48 10.04
CA LEU A 27 -26.80 -8.08 10.45
C LEU A 27 -25.64 -7.42 9.70
N PHE A 28 -24.59 -8.16 9.44
CA PHE A 28 -23.45 -7.68 8.65
C PHE A 28 -23.86 -7.39 7.20
N GLU A 29 -24.60 -8.28 6.55
CA GLU A 29 -25.13 -8.06 5.19
C GLU A 29 -25.99 -6.80 5.12
N GLN A 30 -26.93 -6.61 6.08
CA GLN A 30 -27.72 -5.39 6.17
C GLN A 30 -26.87 -4.14 6.37
N ARG A 31 -25.84 -4.22 7.21
CA ARG A 31 -24.92 -3.12 7.43
C ARG A 31 -24.11 -2.77 6.18
N MET A 32 -23.71 -3.76 5.36
CA MET A 32 -22.96 -3.54 4.12
C MET A 32 -23.85 -2.88 3.05
N LEU A 33 -25.15 -3.20 2.98
CA LEU A 33 -26.09 -2.46 2.13
C LEU A 33 -26.18 -0.97 2.51
N LEU A 34 -26.17 -0.65 3.80
CA LEU A 34 -26.12 0.73 4.24
C LEU A 34 -24.75 1.38 3.96
N ALA A 35 -23.66 0.63 4.05
CA ALA A 35 -22.32 1.11 3.67
C ALA A 35 -22.24 1.48 2.19
N ASP A 36 -22.90 0.72 1.30
CA ASP A 36 -23.02 1.07 -0.12
C ASP A 36 -23.76 2.40 -0.33
N GLN A 37 -24.89 2.59 0.34
CA GLN A 37 -25.62 3.87 0.29
C GLN A 37 -24.78 5.05 0.79
N VAL A 38 -24.00 4.85 1.85
CA VAL A 38 -23.05 5.87 2.35
C VAL A 38 -21.99 6.17 1.30
N ALA A 39 -21.42 5.16 0.63
CA ALA A 39 -20.45 5.36 -0.44
C ALA A 39 -21.04 6.17 -1.61
N GLN A 40 -22.28 5.87 -2.03
CA GLN A 40 -22.99 6.62 -3.07
C GLN A 40 -23.18 8.10 -2.70
N VAL A 41 -23.54 8.39 -1.45
CA VAL A 41 -23.69 9.77 -0.98
C VAL A 41 -22.35 10.47 -0.97
N LYS A 42 -21.32 9.85 -0.38
CA LYS A 42 -19.96 10.42 -0.29
C LYS A 42 -19.33 10.65 -1.66
N ALA A 43 -19.53 9.74 -2.62
CA ALA A 43 -19.05 9.94 -3.98
C ALA A 43 -19.65 11.18 -4.66
N ARG A 44 -20.93 11.50 -4.36
CA ARG A 44 -21.61 12.70 -4.88
C ARG A 44 -21.24 13.98 -4.15
N THR A 45 -21.03 13.90 -2.84
CA THR A 45 -20.75 15.08 -1.98
C THR A 45 -19.26 15.33 -1.78
N GLU A 46 -18.40 14.46 -2.29
CA GLU A 46 -16.94 14.48 -2.12
C GLU A 46 -16.51 14.42 -0.64
N ASP A 47 -17.38 13.88 0.22
CA ASP A 47 -17.11 13.81 1.65
C ASP A 47 -16.11 12.65 1.97
N ALA A 48 -15.21 12.91 2.94
CA ALA A 48 -14.18 11.95 3.34
C ALA A 48 -14.80 10.62 3.83
N ILE A 49 -14.24 9.50 3.36
CA ILE A 49 -14.66 8.17 3.79
C ILE A 49 -14.22 7.93 5.23
N PHE A 50 -12.98 8.22 5.56
CA PHE A 50 -12.44 8.10 6.91
C PHE A 50 -12.64 9.39 7.72
N LYS A 51 -13.29 9.26 8.85
CA LYS A 51 -13.53 10.34 9.82
C LYS A 51 -13.16 9.85 11.23
N PRO A 52 -11.88 9.97 11.63
CA PRO A 52 -11.36 9.37 12.86
C PRO A 52 -12.11 9.84 14.12
N ASP A 53 -12.44 11.13 14.23
CA ASP A 53 -13.16 11.67 15.40
C ASP A 53 -14.58 11.11 15.52
N ARG A 54 -15.26 10.91 14.37
CA ARG A 54 -16.59 10.28 14.36
C ARG A 54 -16.52 8.83 14.80
N GLU A 55 -15.52 8.07 14.31
CA GLU A 55 -15.34 6.68 14.69
C GLU A 55 -15.01 6.54 16.17
N ALA A 56 -14.13 7.38 16.70
CA ALA A 56 -13.82 7.42 18.13
C ALA A 56 -15.07 7.69 18.98
N SER A 57 -15.89 8.67 18.57
CA SER A 57 -17.17 8.97 19.23
C SER A 57 -18.16 7.80 19.19
N ILE A 58 -18.23 7.07 18.07
CA ILE A 58 -19.08 5.88 17.93
C ILE A 58 -18.59 4.78 18.87
N ILE A 59 -17.29 4.50 18.91
CA ILE A 59 -16.71 3.49 19.79
C ILE A 59 -17.02 3.82 21.25
N GLN A 60 -16.81 5.07 21.66
CA GLN A 60 -17.09 5.52 23.00
C GLN A 60 -18.57 5.28 23.38
N LYS A 61 -19.50 5.82 22.59
CA LYS A 61 -20.95 5.72 22.84
C LYS A 61 -21.45 4.27 22.85
N ARG A 62 -20.96 3.42 21.95
CA ARG A 62 -21.36 2.02 21.86
C ARG A 62 -20.74 1.14 22.94
N SER A 63 -19.68 1.61 23.58
CA SER A 63 -19.01 0.95 24.70
C SER A 63 -19.74 1.16 26.04
N GLU A 64 -20.66 2.12 26.13
CA GLU A 64 -21.43 2.40 27.33
C GLU A 64 -22.31 1.20 27.70
N GLY A 65 -22.23 0.75 28.96
CA GLY A 65 -23.00 -0.39 29.46
C GLY A 65 -22.45 -1.77 29.12
N VAL A 66 -21.36 -1.87 28.35
CA VAL A 66 -20.70 -3.16 28.07
C VAL A 66 -19.95 -3.66 29.31
N ASP A 67 -20.02 -4.97 29.60
CA ASP A 67 -19.26 -5.57 30.69
C ASP A 67 -17.75 -5.29 30.55
N LYS A 68 -17.15 -4.81 31.63
CA LYS A 68 -15.73 -4.46 31.70
C LYS A 68 -14.81 -5.63 31.33
N LYS A 69 -15.25 -6.87 31.52
CA LYS A 69 -14.48 -8.09 31.22
C LYS A 69 -14.25 -8.28 29.72
N ILE A 70 -15.15 -7.79 28.88
CA ILE A 70 -15.12 -7.95 27.42
C ILE A 70 -15.07 -6.61 26.67
N LEU A 71 -14.88 -5.50 27.38
CA LEU A 71 -14.95 -4.16 26.80
C LEU A 71 -13.88 -3.95 25.73
N LYS A 72 -12.64 -4.42 25.97
CA LYS A 72 -11.54 -4.28 25.02
C LYS A 72 -11.78 -5.07 23.73
N GLU A 73 -12.29 -6.29 23.88
CA GLU A 73 -12.64 -7.18 22.77
C GLU A 73 -13.79 -6.58 21.95
N TYR A 74 -14.81 -6.03 22.60
CA TYR A 74 -15.92 -5.36 21.93
C TYR A 74 -15.47 -4.11 21.17
N GLN A 75 -14.57 -3.30 21.75
CA GLN A 75 -14.00 -2.14 21.07
C GLN A 75 -13.14 -2.55 19.85
N ALA A 76 -12.38 -3.64 19.96
CA ALA A 76 -11.64 -4.20 18.84
C ALA A 76 -12.57 -4.66 17.71
N PHE A 77 -13.65 -5.36 18.05
CA PHE A 77 -14.69 -5.76 17.11
C PHE A 77 -15.34 -4.57 16.40
N LEU A 78 -15.68 -3.49 17.12
CA LEU A 78 -16.26 -2.28 16.53
C LEU A 78 -15.29 -1.61 15.54
N ARG A 79 -13.99 -1.48 15.88
CA ARG A 79 -12.98 -0.94 14.98
C ARG A 79 -12.90 -1.76 13.71
N ARG A 80 -12.78 -3.08 13.86
CA ARG A 80 -12.68 -3.99 12.73
C ARG A 80 -13.89 -3.92 11.79
N ASN A 81 -15.07 -3.86 12.36
CA ASN A 81 -16.31 -3.72 11.58
C ASN A 81 -16.36 -2.39 10.78
N MET A 82 -15.82 -1.30 11.34
CA MET A 82 -15.70 -0.02 10.61
C MET A 82 -14.63 -0.09 9.51
N GLU A 83 -13.47 -0.68 9.79
CA GLU A 83 -12.38 -0.88 8.81
C GLU A 83 -12.85 -1.65 7.57
N VAL A 84 -13.52 -2.79 7.76
CA VAL A 84 -14.08 -3.59 6.66
C VAL A 84 -15.08 -2.78 5.83
N SER A 85 -15.90 -1.96 6.49
CA SER A 85 -16.87 -1.12 5.76
C SER A 85 -16.21 0.04 5.00
N ARG A 86 -15.11 0.60 5.52
CA ARG A 86 -14.33 1.60 4.78
C ARG A 86 -13.68 1.00 3.55
N LYS A 87 -13.03 -0.17 3.69
CA LYS A 87 -12.50 -0.92 2.56
C LYS A 87 -13.52 -1.02 1.42
N TYR A 88 -14.73 -1.48 1.72
CA TYR A 88 -15.82 -1.57 0.75
C TYR A 88 -16.16 -0.21 0.14
N GLN A 89 -16.29 0.84 0.97
CA GLN A 89 -16.62 2.18 0.50
C GLN A 89 -15.54 2.76 -0.43
N TYR A 90 -14.26 2.50 -0.19
CA TYR A 90 -13.18 2.95 -1.08
C TYR A 90 -13.28 2.34 -2.47
N GLY A 91 -13.43 1.02 -2.57
CA GLY A 91 -13.65 0.35 -3.85
C GLY A 91 -14.88 0.87 -4.57
N ARG A 92 -16.00 0.99 -3.84
CA ARG A 92 -17.27 1.47 -4.39
C ARG A 92 -17.20 2.94 -4.85
N THR A 93 -16.46 3.78 -4.16
CA THR A 93 -16.28 5.19 -4.56
C THR A 93 -15.52 5.30 -5.86
N LEU A 94 -14.46 4.53 -6.08
CA LEU A 94 -13.72 4.51 -7.35
C LEU A 94 -14.57 4.00 -8.53
N GLU A 95 -15.54 3.13 -8.30
CA GLU A 95 -16.50 2.72 -9.34
C GLU A 95 -17.50 3.82 -9.71
N LEU A 96 -17.83 4.67 -8.75
CA LEU A 96 -18.84 5.73 -8.92
C LEU A 96 -18.26 7.05 -9.40
N ARG A 97 -16.96 7.26 -9.22
CA ARG A 97 -16.27 8.52 -9.50
C ARG A 97 -14.82 8.26 -9.85
N ASP A 98 -14.35 8.93 -10.89
CA ASP A 98 -12.92 8.98 -11.21
C ASP A 98 -12.20 9.92 -10.22
N CYS A 99 -11.61 9.31 -9.18
CA CYS A 99 -10.91 10.03 -8.11
C CYS A 99 -9.64 9.32 -7.65
N PHE A 100 -9.09 8.45 -8.49
CA PHE A 100 -7.81 7.81 -8.19
C PHE A 100 -6.69 8.86 -8.20
N PRO A 101 -5.89 8.98 -7.14
CA PRO A 101 -4.98 10.12 -6.98
C PRO A 101 -3.72 10.06 -7.84
N TYR A 102 -3.44 8.94 -8.52
CA TYR A 102 -2.23 8.75 -9.31
C TYR A 102 -2.59 8.53 -10.77
N PRO A 103 -2.44 9.54 -11.64
CA PRO A 103 -2.68 9.36 -13.07
C PRO A 103 -1.64 8.42 -13.67
N TYR A 104 -2.06 7.53 -14.54
CA TYR A 104 -1.19 6.54 -15.20
C TYR A 104 -1.58 6.37 -16.65
N LYS A 105 -0.68 5.74 -17.43
CA LYS A 105 -0.92 5.37 -18.82
C LYS A 105 -0.93 3.86 -18.98
N GLU A 106 -1.99 3.36 -19.62
CA GLU A 106 -2.13 1.93 -19.98
C GLU A 106 -1.54 1.69 -21.38
N GLU A 107 -0.24 1.82 -21.51
CA GLU A 107 0.49 1.63 -22.75
C GLU A 107 1.86 0.99 -22.47
N GLU A 108 2.45 0.36 -23.47
CA GLU A 108 3.82 -0.12 -23.38
C GLU A 108 4.81 1.03 -23.11
N LEU A 109 5.90 0.71 -22.43
CA LEU A 109 6.94 1.67 -22.12
C LEU A 109 7.59 2.14 -23.43
N PRO A 110 7.45 3.40 -23.84
CA PRO A 110 7.97 3.89 -25.11
C PRO A 110 9.50 3.78 -25.17
N GLN A 111 10.06 3.58 -26.36
CA GLN A 111 11.51 3.57 -26.54
C GLN A 111 12.13 4.93 -26.15
N GLY A 112 13.33 4.90 -25.58
CA GLY A 112 14.04 6.11 -25.17
C GLY A 112 15.43 5.82 -24.64
N LYS A 113 16.20 6.90 -24.47
CA LYS A 113 17.54 6.85 -23.87
C LYS A 113 17.44 6.72 -22.36
N TYR A 114 18.45 6.09 -21.79
CA TYR A 114 18.57 5.87 -20.34
C TYR A 114 19.69 6.74 -19.76
N ALA A 115 19.57 7.06 -18.49
CA ALA A 115 20.66 7.64 -17.71
C ALA A 115 20.85 6.83 -16.42
N LEU A 116 22.08 6.52 -16.07
CA LEU A 116 22.41 5.80 -14.84
C LEU A 116 23.78 6.20 -14.30
N LEU A 117 24.05 5.83 -13.07
CA LEU A 117 25.34 6.07 -12.46
C LEU A 117 26.43 5.29 -13.20
N ARG A 118 27.59 5.93 -13.41
CA ARG A 118 28.71 5.29 -14.09
C ARG A 118 29.16 4.00 -13.42
N GLU A 119 29.08 3.95 -12.11
CA GLU A 119 29.45 2.80 -11.30
C GLU A 119 28.45 1.64 -11.36
N GLU A 120 27.19 1.89 -11.80
CA GLU A 120 26.15 0.87 -11.95
C GLU A 120 26.02 0.34 -13.38
N LEU A 121 26.84 0.87 -14.32
CA LEU A 121 26.77 0.49 -15.74
C LEU A 121 27.01 -1.00 -15.98
N TYR A 122 27.71 -1.68 -15.08
CA TYR A 122 27.98 -3.11 -15.16
C TYR A 122 26.73 -3.98 -15.01
N ALA A 123 25.74 -3.49 -14.24
CA ALA A 123 24.50 -4.22 -13.97
C ALA A 123 23.38 -3.90 -14.99
N PHE A 124 23.64 -3.01 -15.95
CA PHE A 124 22.64 -2.53 -16.90
C PHE A 124 22.81 -3.16 -18.28
N ASP A 125 21.82 -3.94 -18.73
CA ASP A 125 21.83 -4.67 -20.00
C ASP A 125 20.52 -4.51 -20.82
N LEU A 126 19.74 -3.46 -20.54
CA LEU A 126 18.40 -3.27 -21.11
C LEU A 126 18.39 -2.63 -22.50
N CYS A 127 19.53 -2.06 -22.97
CA CYS A 127 19.63 -1.46 -24.29
C CYS A 127 21.10 -1.39 -24.78
N SER A 128 21.28 -0.89 -26.01
CA SER A 128 22.62 -0.57 -26.55
C SER A 128 23.33 0.48 -25.71
N LYS A 129 24.64 0.37 -25.58
CA LYS A 129 25.47 1.36 -24.88
C LYS A 129 25.39 2.77 -25.48
N ASP A 130 25.04 2.89 -26.75
CA ASP A 130 24.88 4.19 -27.44
C ASP A 130 23.61 4.94 -26.97
N ASP A 131 22.67 4.24 -26.34
CA ASP A 131 21.46 4.81 -25.80
C ASP A 131 21.56 5.13 -24.30
N VAL A 132 22.77 5.04 -23.73
CA VAL A 132 23.02 5.25 -22.30
C VAL A 132 23.85 6.50 -22.05
N LEU A 133 23.32 7.38 -21.21
CA LEU A 133 24.05 8.50 -20.61
C LEU A 133 24.55 8.09 -19.22
N THR A 134 25.81 8.37 -18.94
CA THR A 134 26.36 8.15 -17.60
C THR A 134 26.33 9.43 -16.80
N ALA A 135 25.89 9.34 -15.55
CA ALA A 135 25.83 10.43 -14.58
C ALA A 135 26.81 10.19 -13.43
N ALA A 136 27.18 11.26 -12.74
CA ALA A 136 28.02 11.22 -11.56
C ALA A 136 27.20 10.92 -10.29
N ASP A 137 25.95 11.36 -10.25
CA ASP A 137 25.00 11.18 -9.14
C ASP A 137 23.56 11.16 -9.65
N TYR A 138 22.60 10.88 -8.76
CA TYR A 138 21.19 10.85 -9.11
C TYR A 138 20.61 12.24 -9.42
N ASP A 139 21.16 13.32 -8.88
CA ASP A 139 20.72 14.69 -9.21
C ASP A 139 21.01 15.01 -10.67
N GLU A 140 22.14 14.52 -11.20
CA GLU A 140 22.45 14.63 -12.63
C GLU A 140 21.50 13.80 -13.49
N ILE A 141 21.09 12.60 -13.07
CA ILE A 141 20.07 11.81 -13.76
C ILE A 141 18.74 12.58 -13.82
N VAL A 142 18.31 13.14 -12.71
CA VAL A 142 17.08 13.97 -12.64
C VAL A 142 17.18 15.18 -13.56
N ARG A 143 18.33 15.82 -13.63
CA ARG A 143 18.56 16.93 -14.56
C ARG A 143 18.42 16.48 -16.01
N PHE A 144 19.01 15.32 -16.39
CA PHE A 144 18.89 14.79 -17.75
C PHE A 144 17.45 14.45 -18.12
N LEU A 145 16.66 13.91 -17.18
CA LEU A 145 15.22 13.69 -17.37
C LEU A 145 14.48 15.00 -17.62
N LYS A 146 14.69 16.01 -16.78
CA LYS A 146 14.04 17.34 -16.89
C LYS A 146 14.42 18.09 -18.15
N GLU A 147 15.66 17.93 -18.65
CA GLU A 147 16.15 18.51 -19.89
C GLU A 147 15.73 17.70 -21.15
N GLY A 148 15.07 16.56 -20.99
CA GLY A 148 14.68 15.68 -22.10
C GLY A 148 15.87 15.01 -22.83
N ARG A 149 17.03 14.94 -22.21
CA ARG A 149 18.24 14.27 -22.75
C ARG A 149 18.14 12.75 -22.68
N CYS A 150 17.43 12.25 -21.71
CA CYS A 150 17.01 10.86 -21.60
C CYS A 150 15.52 10.80 -21.25
N ARG A 151 14.89 9.66 -21.50
CA ARG A 151 13.50 9.39 -21.11
C ARG A 151 13.43 8.68 -19.77
N TYR A 152 14.45 7.90 -19.46
CA TYR A 152 14.48 7.03 -18.30
C TYR A 152 15.72 7.25 -17.47
N GLY A 153 15.56 7.24 -16.15
CA GLY A 153 16.63 6.96 -15.23
C GLY A 153 16.66 5.46 -14.91
N ALA A 154 17.83 4.96 -14.55
CA ALA A 154 17.97 3.60 -14.03
C ALA A 154 18.92 3.60 -12.83
N GLY A 155 18.74 2.61 -11.93
CA GLY A 155 19.60 2.48 -10.76
C GLY A 155 19.33 1.19 -9.98
N ILE A 156 20.27 0.81 -9.13
CA ILE A 156 20.16 -0.34 -8.23
C ILE A 156 19.31 0.07 -7.04
N ALA A 157 18.11 -0.50 -6.93
CA ALA A 157 17.20 -0.25 -5.82
C ALA A 157 17.55 -1.06 -4.56
N ASP A 158 17.94 -2.32 -4.77
CA ASP A 158 18.29 -3.24 -3.69
C ASP A 158 19.50 -4.11 -4.10
N GLU A 159 20.37 -4.41 -3.15
CA GLU A 159 21.54 -5.27 -3.33
C GLU A 159 21.66 -6.25 -2.16
N VAL A 160 21.76 -7.54 -2.48
CA VAL A 160 21.92 -8.57 -1.44
C VAL A 160 23.20 -8.31 -0.64
N GLY A 161 23.07 -8.21 0.67
CA GLY A 161 24.17 -7.93 1.60
C GLY A 161 24.44 -6.45 1.89
N LYS A 162 23.96 -5.51 1.03
CA LYS A 162 24.03 -4.07 1.28
C LYS A 162 22.67 -3.46 1.61
N GLY A 163 21.58 -4.10 1.16
CA GLY A 163 20.21 -3.64 1.39
C GLY A 163 19.75 -2.59 0.39
N VAL A 164 18.78 -1.82 0.78
CA VAL A 164 18.06 -0.84 -0.06
C VAL A 164 18.90 0.42 -0.27
N SER A 165 18.92 0.92 -1.51
CA SER A 165 19.55 2.20 -1.87
C SER A 165 18.72 3.39 -1.37
N ASP A 166 19.11 3.99 -0.24
CA ASP A 166 18.45 5.18 0.30
C ASP A 166 18.53 6.37 -0.67
N ALA A 167 19.67 6.52 -1.39
CA ALA A 167 19.86 7.60 -2.37
C ALA A 167 18.86 7.52 -3.52
N LEU A 168 18.69 6.33 -4.12
CA LEU A 168 17.72 6.14 -5.19
C LEU A 168 16.29 6.38 -4.70
N HIS A 169 15.91 5.81 -3.55
CA HIS A 169 14.57 5.96 -3.01
C HIS A 169 14.22 7.41 -2.67
N ARG A 170 15.17 8.18 -2.14
CA ARG A 170 14.98 9.63 -1.96
C ARG A 170 14.81 10.34 -3.28
N THR A 171 15.63 10.02 -4.27
CA THR A 171 15.54 10.62 -5.61
C THR A 171 14.15 10.40 -6.21
N LEU A 172 13.62 9.17 -6.14
CA LEU A 172 12.27 8.85 -6.62
C LEU A 172 11.21 9.66 -5.86
N THR A 173 11.30 9.69 -4.54
CA THR A 173 10.33 10.37 -3.67
C THR A 173 10.35 11.88 -3.84
N ASP A 174 11.54 12.49 -3.88
CA ASP A 174 11.69 13.94 -3.86
C ASP A 174 11.45 14.59 -5.25
N ASN A 175 11.40 13.78 -6.32
CA ASN A 175 11.18 14.25 -7.68
C ASN A 175 9.94 13.67 -8.37
N ASP A 176 9.03 13.01 -7.62
CA ASP A 176 7.79 12.40 -8.14
C ASP A 176 8.05 11.45 -9.33
N LEU A 177 9.07 10.59 -9.20
CA LEU A 177 9.46 9.63 -10.21
C LEU A 177 8.86 8.25 -9.93
N TYR A 178 8.50 7.54 -11.00
CA TYR A 178 7.85 6.23 -10.93
C TYR A 178 8.73 5.14 -11.52
N ILE A 179 8.88 4.04 -10.80
CA ILE A 179 9.47 2.80 -11.30
C ILE A 179 8.49 2.16 -12.29
N ASN A 180 8.96 1.91 -13.50
CA ASN A 180 8.16 1.34 -14.58
C ASN A 180 8.69 -0.03 -15.05
N LYS A 181 9.89 -0.41 -14.66
CA LYS A 181 10.48 -1.70 -14.96
C LYS A 181 11.45 -2.12 -13.85
N CYS A 182 11.48 -3.42 -13.58
CA CYS A 182 12.42 -4.01 -12.63
C CYS A 182 13.05 -5.25 -13.24
N ARG A 183 14.33 -5.45 -12.98
CA ARG A 183 15.06 -6.65 -13.34
C ARG A 183 15.97 -7.08 -12.20
N VAL A 184 15.92 -8.36 -11.87
CA VAL A 184 16.87 -8.97 -10.94
C VAL A 184 18.08 -9.42 -11.75
N VAL A 185 19.24 -8.81 -11.49
CA VAL A 185 20.53 -9.14 -12.10
C VAL A 185 21.35 -9.93 -11.09
N ASN A 186 21.92 -11.06 -11.54
CA ASN A 186 22.83 -11.87 -10.73
C ASN A 186 24.17 -11.96 -11.45
N ASP A 187 25.17 -11.33 -10.89
CA ASP A 187 26.51 -11.25 -11.47
C ASP A 187 27.60 -11.58 -10.43
N ARG A 188 28.86 -11.36 -10.78
CA ARG A 188 30.02 -11.62 -9.89
C ARG A 188 30.05 -10.76 -8.62
N PHE A 189 29.27 -9.68 -8.55
CA PHE A 189 29.19 -8.79 -7.41
C PHE A 189 28.00 -9.12 -6.49
N GLY A 190 27.12 -10.02 -6.92
CA GLY A 190 25.96 -10.48 -6.16
C GLY A 190 24.67 -10.34 -6.94
N LYS A 191 23.56 -10.35 -6.20
CA LYS A 191 22.21 -10.21 -6.72
C LYS A 191 21.72 -8.79 -6.49
N HIS A 192 21.28 -8.13 -7.55
CA HIS A 192 20.86 -6.73 -7.55
C HIS A 192 19.47 -6.59 -8.14
N LYS A 193 18.66 -5.70 -7.59
CA LYS A 193 17.39 -5.29 -8.18
C LYS A 193 17.59 -3.96 -8.91
N MET A 194 17.75 -4.04 -10.23
CA MET A 194 17.86 -2.88 -11.13
C MET A 194 16.47 -2.39 -11.50
N VAL A 195 16.20 -1.10 -11.32
CA VAL A 195 14.93 -0.47 -11.69
C VAL A 195 15.14 0.61 -12.75
N VAL A 196 14.09 0.79 -13.57
CA VAL A 196 13.99 1.87 -14.55
C VAL A 196 12.85 2.76 -14.14
N PHE A 197 13.07 4.07 -14.15
CA PHE A 197 12.11 5.05 -13.67
C PHE A 197 11.98 6.27 -14.61
N SER A 198 10.84 6.93 -14.56
CA SER A 198 10.56 8.18 -15.27
C SER A 198 9.54 9.04 -14.50
N ASP A 199 9.21 10.21 -15.04
CA ASP A 199 8.18 11.11 -14.52
C ASP A 199 6.74 10.66 -14.82
N THR A 200 6.58 9.60 -15.61
CA THR A 200 5.28 9.06 -16.00
C THR A 200 5.12 7.65 -15.45
N LEU A 201 3.97 7.40 -14.79
CA LEU A 201 3.57 6.08 -14.34
C LEU A 201 2.95 5.31 -15.50
N TYR A 202 3.54 4.17 -15.85
CA TYR A 202 2.98 3.23 -16.81
C TYR A 202 2.41 2.02 -16.07
N VAL A 203 1.32 1.47 -16.58
CA VAL A 203 0.67 0.26 -16.04
C VAL A 203 0.44 -0.70 -17.20
N GLN A 204 0.87 -1.95 -17.05
CA GLN A 204 0.73 -3.01 -18.05
C GLN A 204 0.05 -4.24 -17.44
N GLU A 205 -0.53 -5.08 -18.27
CA GLU A 205 -1.26 -6.28 -17.82
C GLU A 205 -0.36 -7.30 -17.08
N ASP A 206 0.91 -7.37 -17.46
CA ASP A 206 1.91 -8.27 -16.87
C ASP A 206 2.57 -7.73 -15.61
N HIS A 207 2.27 -6.51 -15.18
CA HIS A 207 2.80 -5.98 -13.93
C HIS A 207 2.35 -6.82 -12.74
N ASN A 208 3.27 -7.10 -11.82
CA ASN A 208 3.03 -7.95 -10.66
C ASN A 208 3.54 -7.35 -9.35
N ARG A 209 4.07 -6.13 -9.40
CA ARG A 209 4.58 -5.41 -8.23
C ARG A 209 4.14 -3.96 -8.24
N ILE A 210 3.84 -3.48 -7.03
CA ILE A 210 3.63 -2.06 -6.74
C ILE A 210 4.59 -1.67 -5.63
N ARG A 211 5.34 -0.58 -5.81
CA ARG A 211 6.17 -0.01 -4.75
C ARG A 211 5.56 1.28 -4.25
N ILE A 212 5.43 1.39 -2.93
CA ILE A 212 4.89 2.56 -2.23
C ILE A 212 5.84 3.00 -1.12
N VAL A 213 5.75 4.26 -0.75
CA VAL A 213 6.31 4.77 0.49
C VAL A 213 5.20 5.44 1.30
N PHE A 214 5.15 5.16 2.59
CA PHE A 214 4.18 5.80 3.48
C PHE A 214 4.82 6.18 4.81
N THR A 215 4.17 7.09 5.52
CA THR A 215 4.48 7.41 6.90
C THR A 215 3.34 6.99 7.81
N ALA A 216 3.69 6.51 9.00
CA ALA A 216 2.73 6.14 10.02
C ALA A 216 2.93 7.03 11.25
N PRO A 217 1.84 7.42 11.95
CA PRO A 217 1.95 8.13 13.20
C PRO A 217 2.77 7.33 14.24
N ASN A 218 3.65 8.00 14.96
CA ASN A 218 4.44 7.35 16.02
C ASN A 218 3.58 7.07 17.27
N ARG A 219 2.70 6.08 17.15
CA ARG A 219 1.83 5.59 18.23
C ARG A 219 1.63 4.08 18.12
N SER A 220 1.32 3.47 19.26
CA SER A 220 1.06 2.03 19.33
C SER A 220 -0.02 1.59 18.33
N GLY A 221 0.27 0.54 17.56
CA GLY A 221 -0.65 -0.08 16.60
C GLY A 221 -0.78 0.62 15.25
N ALA A 222 -0.17 1.81 15.03
CA ALA A 222 -0.33 2.56 13.78
C ALA A 222 0.17 1.77 12.55
N LEU A 223 1.38 1.24 12.60
CA LEU A 223 1.91 0.40 11.52
C LEU A 223 1.09 -0.88 11.37
N GLY A 224 0.70 -1.51 12.49
CA GLY A 224 -0.12 -2.72 12.48
C GLY A 224 -1.46 -2.50 11.77
N SER A 225 -2.11 -1.35 11.96
CA SER A 225 -3.35 -1.02 11.25
C SER A 225 -3.15 -0.91 9.73
N ILE A 226 -2.04 -0.30 9.29
CA ILE A 226 -1.71 -0.18 7.86
C ILE A 226 -1.44 -1.56 7.26
N LEU A 227 -0.64 -2.39 7.93
CA LEU A 227 -0.38 -3.76 7.47
C LEU A 227 -1.66 -4.61 7.44
N SER A 228 -2.58 -4.42 8.40
CA SER A 228 -3.87 -5.08 8.39
C SER A 228 -4.74 -4.64 7.20
N MET A 229 -4.72 -3.36 6.83
CA MET A 229 -5.40 -2.90 5.62
C MET A 229 -4.87 -3.61 4.36
N ILE A 230 -3.55 -3.74 4.21
CA ILE A 230 -2.94 -4.47 3.09
C ILE A 230 -3.37 -5.94 3.09
N ALA A 231 -3.30 -6.60 4.24
CA ALA A 231 -3.69 -8.01 4.40
C ALA A 231 -5.17 -8.24 4.08
N ASP A 232 -6.05 -7.28 4.34
CA ASP A 232 -7.48 -7.38 4.03
C ASP A 232 -7.79 -7.49 2.55
N TYR A 233 -6.90 -6.99 1.69
CA TYR A 233 -7.04 -7.16 0.25
C TYR A 233 -6.43 -8.49 -0.24
N GLY A 234 -5.93 -9.34 0.67
CA GLY A 234 -5.27 -10.60 0.31
C GLY A 234 -3.92 -10.41 -0.36
N VAL A 235 -3.32 -9.24 -0.21
CA VAL A 235 -2.07 -8.85 -0.88
C VAL A 235 -0.87 -9.33 -0.09
N ASN A 236 0.06 -9.98 -0.76
CA ASN A 236 1.35 -10.33 -0.20
C ASN A 236 2.28 -9.11 -0.19
N LEU A 237 2.95 -8.92 0.93
CA LEU A 237 3.98 -7.90 1.11
C LEU A 237 5.33 -8.58 0.95
N THR A 238 6.04 -8.27 -0.14
CA THR A 238 7.32 -8.91 -0.47
C THR A 238 8.51 -8.23 0.21
N GLU A 239 8.42 -6.91 0.41
CA GLU A 239 9.49 -6.14 1.06
C GLU A 239 8.89 -5.05 1.95
N ILE A 240 9.55 -4.80 3.09
CA ILE A 240 9.31 -3.61 3.92
C ILE A 240 10.62 -3.14 4.54
N HIS A 241 10.95 -1.88 4.32
CA HIS A 241 12.14 -1.23 4.87
C HIS A 241 11.73 0.07 5.55
N SER A 242 12.28 0.33 6.72
CA SER A 242 12.02 1.56 7.46
C SER A 242 13.25 2.46 7.47
N PHE A 243 13.06 3.72 7.12
CA PHE A 243 14.09 4.74 7.17
C PHE A 243 13.68 5.83 8.18
N PRO A 244 14.52 6.15 9.16
CA PRO A 244 14.24 7.25 10.05
C PRO A 244 14.38 8.58 9.31
N TYR A 245 13.48 9.51 9.58
CA TYR A 245 13.62 10.90 9.15
C TYR A 245 13.21 11.84 10.29
N GLN A 246 13.72 13.04 10.26
CA GLN A 246 13.44 14.04 11.28
C GLN A 246 12.42 15.05 10.72
N ASP A 247 11.33 15.21 11.43
CA ASP A 247 10.34 16.27 11.18
C ASP A 247 10.32 17.19 12.39
N GLY A 248 10.92 18.37 12.24
CA GLY A 248 11.15 19.28 13.36
C GLY A 248 12.05 18.63 14.44
N LYS A 249 11.50 18.42 15.64
CA LYS A 249 12.20 17.78 16.77
C LYS A 249 11.86 16.28 16.92
N ALA A 250 10.88 15.77 16.16
CA ALA A 250 10.42 14.40 16.27
C ALA A 250 11.10 13.50 15.26
N TRP A 251 11.49 12.30 15.71
CA TRP A 251 11.90 11.22 14.82
C TRP A 251 10.66 10.47 14.35
N ASN A 252 10.55 10.31 13.03
CA ASN A 252 9.51 9.56 12.35
C ASN A 252 10.13 8.51 11.42
N TYR A 253 9.31 7.64 10.85
CA TYR A 253 9.75 6.61 9.94
C TYR A 253 8.97 6.68 8.63
N ARG A 254 9.69 6.61 7.52
CA ARG A 254 9.15 6.27 6.19
C ARG A 254 9.28 4.77 6.00
N PHE A 255 8.22 4.15 5.50
CA PHE A 255 8.18 2.73 5.20
C PHE A 255 8.10 2.56 3.69
N PHE A 256 9.18 2.05 3.10
CA PHE A 256 9.22 1.63 1.71
C PHE A 256 8.74 0.19 1.65
N THR A 257 7.76 -0.07 0.81
CA THR A 257 7.05 -1.34 0.80
C THR A 257 6.80 -1.77 -0.63
N GLU A 258 7.06 -3.04 -0.92
CA GLU A 258 6.71 -3.67 -2.19
C GLU A 258 5.55 -4.65 -1.97
N LEU A 259 4.55 -4.55 -2.83
CA LEU A 259 3.31 -5.34 -2.79
C LEU A 259 3.22 -6.19 -4.05
N GLU A 260 2.82 -7.44 -3.89
CA GLU A 260 2.57 -8.37 -5.00
C GLU A 260 1.17 -8.12 -5.56
N LEU A 261 1.07 -7.19 -6.52
CA LEU A 261 -0.19 -6.69 -7.02
C LEU A 261 0.00 -5.96 -8.35
N ASN A 262 -1.04 -5.97 -9.21
CA ASN A 262 -1.08 -5.17 -10.43
C ASN A 262 -1.97 -3.93 -10.23
N LEU A 263 -1.46 -2.73 -10.48
CA LEU A 263 -2.22 -1.49 -10.34
C LEU A 263 -3.39 -1.37 -11.33
N GLY A 264 -3.37 -2.12 -12.44
CA GLY A 264 -4.49 -2.26 -13.36
C GLY A 264 -5.73 -2.92 -12.76
N GLU A 265 -5.58 -3.65 -11.65
CA GLU A 265 -6.69 -4.30 -10.96
C GLU A 265 -7.49 -3.30 -10.10
N LYS A 266 -8.80 -3.51 -10.00
CA LYS A 266 -9.70 -2.64 -9.21
C LYS A 266 -9.35 -2.66 -7.73
N GLU A 267 -9.05 -3.84 -7.21
CA GLU A 267 -8.68 -4.07 -5.81
C GLU A 267 -7.37 -3.36 -5.46
N ALA A 268 -6.41 -3.35 -6.37
CA ALA A 268 -5.15 -2.65 -6.21
C ALA A 268 -5.37 -1.14 -6.09
N ARG A 269 -6.14 -0.56 -7.00
CA ARG A 269 -6.47 0.86 -6.95
C ARG A 269 -7.26 1.22 -5.69
N ALA A 270 -8.18 0.36 -5.26
CA ALA A 270 -8.94 0.56 -4.03
C ALA A 270 -8.02 0.56 -2.79
N LEU A 271 -7.06 -0.37 -2.72
CA LEU A 271 -6.06 -0.40 -1.65
C LEU A 271 -5.20 0.88 -1.64
N ILE A 272 -4.62 1.25 -2.78
CA ILE A 272 -3.77 2.45 -2.88
C ILE A 272 -4.57 3.71 -2.53
N PHE A 273 -5.82 3.80 -2.98
CA PHE A 273 -6.71 4.91 -2.63
C PHE A 273 -7.01 4.92 -1.12
N GLN A 274 -7.35 3.79 -0.51
CA GLN A 274 -7.56 3.70 0.94
C GLN A 274 -6.30 4.13 1.70
N LEU A 275 -5.13 3.60 1.35
CA LEU A 275 -3.86 3.95 1.99
C LEU A 275 -3.56 5.45 1.86
N SER A 276 -3.85 6.07 0.70
CA SER A 276 -3.66 7.52 0.51
C SER A 276 -4.53 8.37 1.42
N GLN A 277 -5.68 7.86 1.87
CA GLN A 277 -6.61 8.57 2.74
C GLN A 277 -6.43 8.26 4.23
N GLU A 278 -5.86 7.11 4.58
CA GLU A 278 -5.79 6.63 5.97
C GLU A 278 -4.37 6.64 6.55
N THR A 279 -3.33 6.84 5.73
CA THR A 279 -1.96 7.07 6.21
C THR A 279 -1.67 8.56 6.40
N GLN A 280 -0.61 8.87 7.11
CA GLN A 280 -0.19 10.28 7.30
C GLN A 280 0.32 10.88 5.98
N SER A 281 1.04 10.08 5.19
CA SER A 281 1.40 10.36 3.80
C SER A 281 1.54 9.05 3.05
N LEU A 282 1.17 9.05 1.78
CA LEU A 282 1.43 7.96 0.84
C LEU A 282 1.96 8.54 -0.46
N GLN A 283 2.98 7.90 -1.01
CA GLN A 283 3.41 8.14 -2.38
C GLN A 283 3.56 6.79 -3.09
N LEU A 284 2.97 6.69 -4.27
CA LEU A 284 3.15 5.56 -5.17
C LEU A 284 4.47 5.76 -5.91
N LEU A 285 5.39 4.80 -5.78
CA LEU A 285 6.69 4.85 -6.43
C LEU A 285 6.75 4.06 -7.74
N GLY A 286 5.71 3.31 -8.08
CA GLY A 286 5.63 2.63 -9.37
C GLY A 286 4.80 1.37 -9.37
N SER A 287 4.51 0.92 -10.58
CA SER A 287 3.95 -0.38 -10.91
C SER A 287 4.83 -1.01 -12.00
N TYR A 288 5.22 -2.27 -11.84
CA TYR A 288 6.17 -2.90 -12.74
C TYR A 288 6.09 -4.42 -12.69
N HIS A 289 6.64 -5.05 -13.73
CA HIS A 289 6.93 -6.48 -13.72
C HIS A 289 8.29 -6.72 -13.06
N CYS A 290 8.35 -7.68 -12.15
CA CYS A 290 9.60 -8.17 -11.57
C CYS A 290 9.67 -9.69 -11.76
N GLU A 291 10.66 -10.14 -12.52
CA GLU A 291 10.94 -11.56 -12.72
C GLU A 291 11.81 -12.09 -11.58
N GLY A 292 11.36 -13.19 -10.97
CA GLY A 292 12.07 -13.91 -9.93
C GLY A 292 11.97 -13.29 -8.54
N ASP A 293 12.36 -14.09 -7.54
CA ASP A 293 12.47 -13.65 -6.14
C ASP A 293 13.82 -12.99 -5.89
N PHE A 294 13.79 -11.90 -5.15
CA PHE A 294 15.00 -11.17 -4.74
C PHE A 294 15.51 -11.65 -3.38
#